data_da961da534301ed58b9c025515cacbea
#
_entry.id   da961da534301ed58b9c025515cacbea
#
_cell.length_a   1.000
_cell.length_b   1.000
_cell.length_c   1.000
_cell.angle_alpha   90.00
_cell.angle_beta   90.00
_cell.angle_gamma   90.00
#
_symmetry.space_group_name_H-M   'P 1'
#
loop_
_entity.id
_entity.type
_entity.pdbx_description
1 polymer ?
#
loop_
_entity_poly.entity_id
_entity_poly.type
_entity_poly.pdbx_seq_one_letter_code
_entity_poly.pdbx_strand_id
1 'polypeptide(L)'
;MELNQIFRYIDKIIDIIHHKYHTWIDIHVVKHGLILDTPSGTHCLHYKKGERQPFILSYDGENGFKTVQSFFDIEEVLDYIMD
;
A
#
# COMPACT_ATOMS: atom_id res chain seq x y z
N MET A 1 -19.23 -7.03 -8.43
CA MET A 1 -17.89 -7.33 -7.87
C MET A 1 -17.51 -6.23 -6.89
N GLU A 2 -17.22 -6.60 -5.66
CA GLU A 2 -16.77 -5.62 -4.68
C GLU A 2 -15.28 -5.36 -4.86
N LEU A 3 -14.92 -4.09 -5.00
CA LEU A 3 -13.53 -3.68 -5.02
C LEU A 3 -12.98 -3.68 -3.59
N ASN A 4 -11.69 -3.94 -3.45
CA ASN A 4 -11.06 -3.88 -2.14
C ASN A 4 -11.19 -2.48 -1.55
N GLN A 5 -11.42 -2.39 -0.23
CA GLN A 5 -11.61 -1.10 0.43
C GLN A 5 -10.39 -0.19 0.35
N ILE A 6 -9.22 -0.74 0.04
CA ILE A 6 -8.00 0.06 -0.12
C ILE A 6 -8.17 1.16 -1.17
N PHE A 7 -9.06 0.98 -2.15
CA PHE A 7 -9.29 1.98 -3.19
C PHE A 7 -9.81 3.31 -2.63
N ARG A 8 -10.44 3.28 -1.46
CA ARG A 8 -10.90 4.51 -0.79
C ARG A 8 -9.75 5.37 -0.27
N TYR A 9 -8.55 4.79 -0.20
CA TYR A 9 -7.37 5.45 0.36
C TYR A 9 -6.41 5.96 -0.72
N ILE A 10 -6.73 5.78 -2.00
CA ILE A 10 -5.84 6.20 -3.10
C ILE A 10 -5.52 7.70 -3.00
N ASP A 11 -6.55 8.53 -2.84
CA ASP A 11 -6.36 9.97 -2.76
C ASP A 11 -5.53 10.36 -1.54
N LYS A 12 -5.75 9.69 -0.41
CA LYS A 12 -4.98 9.93 0.79
C LYS A 12 -3.51 9.54 0.61
N ILE A 13 -3.26 8.42 -0.06
CA ILE A 13 -1.90 7.96 -0.36
C ILE A 13 -1.18 8.98 -1.23
N ILE A 14 -1.81 9.41 -2.31
CA ILE A 14 -1.25 10.41 -3.23
C ILE A 14 -0.95 11.71 -2.47
N ASP A 15 -1.88 12.16 -1.65
CA ASP A 15 -1.75 13.39 -0.89
C ASP A 15 -0.56 13.34 0.08
N ILE A 16 -0.42 12.26 0.83
CA ILE A 16 0.68 12.09 1.77
C ILE A 16 2.02 12.05 1.04
N ILE A 17 2.10 11.29 -0.04
CA ILE A 17 3.34 11.18 -0.81
C ILE A 17 3.76 12.53 -1.37
N HIS A 18 2.79 13.29 -1.92
CA HIS A 18 3.07 14.59 -2.47
C HIS A 18 3.48 15.61 -1.40
N HIS A 19 2.75 15.70 -0.30
CA HIS A 19 2.97 16.73 0.70
C HIS A 19 4.04 16.40 1.73
N LYS A 20 4.17 15.14 2.11
CA LYS A 20 5.14 14.75 3.14
C LYS A 20 6.50 14.38 2.55
N TYR A 21 6.49 13.67 1.42
CA TYR A 21 7.72 13.17 0.82
C TYR A 21 8.16 13.95 -0.41
N HIS A 22 7.33 14.85 -0.91
CA HIS A 22 7.61 15.72 -2.07
C HIS A 22 8.07 14.93 -3.30
N THR A 23 7.42 13.80 -3.55
CA THR A 23 7.79 12.91 -4.65
C THR A 23 6.54 12.26 -5.25
N TRP A 24 6.76 11.39 -6.22
CA TRP A 24 5.73 10.60 -6.88
C TRP A 24 6.10 9.13 -6.81
N ILE A 25 5.10 8.27 -6.73
CA ILE A 25 5.27 6.84 -6.93
C ILE A 25 4.23 6.37 -7.94
N ASP A 26 4.53 5.27 -8.62
CA ASP A 26 3.55 4.66 -9.51
C ASP A 26 2.59 3.81 -8.69
N ILE A 27 1.28 4.04 -8.91
CA ILE A 27 0.23 3.31 -8.23
C ILE A 27 -0.60 2.61 -9.31
N HIS A 28 -0.66 1.28 -9.24
CA HIS A 28 -1.45 0.47 -10.16
C HIS A 28 -2.59 -0.20 -9.41
N VAL A 29 -3.80 -0.06 -9.95
CA VAL A 29 -4.98 -0.69 -9.36
C VAL A 29 -5.08 -2.12 -9.88
N VAL A 30 -5.14 -3.08 -8.97
CA VAL A 30 -5.34 -4.49 -9.31
C VAL A 30 -6.58 -5.01 -8.58
N LYS A 31 -7.03 -6.22 -8.95
CA LYS A 31 -8.29 -6.76 -8.46
C LYS A 31 -8.40 -6.77 -6.94
N HIS A 32 -7.33 -7.08 -6.23
CA HIS A 32 -7.37 -7.28 -4.78
C HIS A 32 -6.62 -6.20 -3.99
N GLY A 33 -6.15 -5.15 -4.63
CA GLY A 33 -5.41 -4.13 -3.92
C GLY A 33 -4.74 -3.11 -4.82
N LEU A 34 -3.65 -2.56 -4.33
CA LEU A 34 -2.84 -1.59 -5.06
C LEU A 34 -1.41 -2.10 -5.17
N ILE A 35 -0.81 -1.91 -6.33
CA ILE A 35 0.62 -2.12 -6.50
C ILE A 35 1.30 -0.75 -6.41
N LEU A 36 2.25 -0.62 -5.49
CA LEU A 36 2.97 0.62 -5.25
C LEU A 36 4.45 0.41 -5.62
N ASP A 37 4.92 1.14 -6.63
CA ASP A 37 6.32 1.13 -7.01
C ASP A 37 7.03 2.28 -6.31
N THR A 38 7.91 1.94 -5.38
CA THR A 38 8.66 2.91 -4.59
C THR A 38 10.16 2.71 -4.77
N PRO A 39 10.99 3.67 -4.31
CA PRO A 39 12.45 3.46 -4.36
C PRO A 39 12.92 2.19 -3.65
N SER A 40 12.18 1.71 -2.66
CA SER A 40 12.53 0.48 -1.93
C SER A 40 12.06 -0.80 -2.61
N GLY A 41 11.29 -0.68 -3.69
CA GLY A 41 10.81 -1.84 -4.47
C GLY A 41 9.32 -1.79 -4.74
N THR A 42 8.80 -2.92 -5.21
CA THR A 42 7.39 -3.08 -5.55
C THR A 42 6.64 -3.72 -4.40
N HIS A 43 5.58 -3.06 -3.96
CA HIS A 43 4.76 -3.52 -2.83
C HIS A 43 3.31 -3.65 -3.27
N CYS A 44 2.61 -4.63 -2.69
CA CYS A 44 1.16 -4.76 -2.83
C CYS A 44 0.52 -4.38 -1.51
N LEU A 45 -0.47 -3.49 -1.57
CA LEU A 45 -1.19 -3.04 -0.39
C LEU A 45 -2.67 -3.37 -0.53
N HIS A 46 -3.25 -4.03 0.47
CA HIS A 46 -4.68 -4.29 0.49
C HIS A 46 -5.24 -4.06 1.89
N TYR A 47 -6.56 -3.89 1.94
CA TYR A 47 -7.29 -3.70 3.19
C TYR A 47 -8.03 -4.98 3.53
N LYS A 48 -7.84 -5.50 4.75
CA LYS A 48 -8.52 -6.69 5.23
C LYS A 48 -9.48 -6.31 6.35
N LYS A 49 -10.76 -6.26 6.02
CA LYS A 49 -11.82 -5.87 6.94
C LYS A 49 -11.87 -6.84 8.14
N GLY A 50 -12.06 -6.30 9.33
CA GLY A 50 -12.20 -7.09 10.54
C GLY A 50 -10.88 -7.37 11.27
N GLU A 51 -9.76 -7.04 10.65
CA GLU A 51 -8.46 -7.19 11.31
C GLU A 51 -8.14 -5.96 12.14
N ARG A 52 -7.42 -6.18 13.24
CA ARG A 52 -6.98 -5.08 14.11
C ARG A 52 -6.05 -4.13 13.38
N GLN A 53 -5.17 -4.68 12.54
CA GLN A 53 -4.30 -3.92 11.65
C GLN A 53 -4.71 -4.25 10.23
N PRO A 54 -5.65 -3.49 9.65
CA PRO A 54 -6.28 -3.89 8.38
C PRO A 54 -5.44 -3.63 7.13
N PHE A 55 -4.40 -2.81 7.21
CA PHE A 55 -3.57 -2.51 6.05
C PHE A 55 -2.45 -3.54 5.94
N ILE A 56 -2.58 -4.42 4.96
CA ILE A 56 -1.67 -5.54 4.77
C ILE A 56 -0.72 -5.22 3.63
N LEU A 57 0.56 -5.18 3.93
CA LEU A 57 1.62 -4.90 2.97
C LEU A 57 2.33 -6.19 2.59
N SER A 58 2.49 -6.42 1.29
CA SER A 58 3.21 -7.55 0.75
C SER A 58 4.32 -7.04 -0.16
N TYR A 59 5.43 -7.73 -0.19
CA TYR A 59 6.58 -7.38 -1.03
C TYR A 59 6.70 -8.37 -2.18
N ASP A 60 7.01 -7.86 -3.37
CA ASP A 60 7.21 -8.70 -4.55
C ASP A 60 8.62 -9.32 -4.50
N GLY A 61 8.67 -10.60 -4.17
CA GLY A 61 9.92 -11.36 -4.14
C GLY A 61 10.02 -12.33 -5.31
N GLU A 62 11.12 -13.09 -5.36
CA GLU A 62 11.37 -14.05 -6.44
C GLU A 62 10.28 -15.11 -6.61
N ASN A 63 9.58 -15.45 -5.53
CA ASN A 63 8.54 -16.47 -5.52
C ASN A 63 7.14 -15.87 -5.37
N GLY A 64 6.94 -14.61 -5.78
CA GLY A 64 5.67 -13.93 -5.68
C GLY A 64 5.58 -13.06 -4.43
N PHE A 65 4.40 -12.48 -4.21
CA PHE A 65 4.20 -11.58 -3.07
C PHE A 65 4.19 -12.34 -1.75
N LYS A 66 4.95 -11.85 -0.80
CA LYS A 66 4.97 -12.36 0.57
C LYS A 66 4.48 -11.27 1.50
N THR A 67 3.61 -11.61 2.45
CA THR A 67 3.16 -10.66 3.45
C THR A 67 4.36 -10.21 4.29
N VAL A 68 4.57 -8.91 4.32
CA VAL A 68 5.67 -8.31 5.07
C VAL A 68 5.20 -7.88 6.44
N GLN A 69 4.09 -7.13 6.50
CA GLN A 69 3.63 -6.56 7.76
C GLN A 69 2.20 -6.06 7.64
N SER A 70 1.52 -5.97 8.79
CA SER A 70 0.21 -5.33 8.91
C SER A 70 0.36 -3.99 9.62
N PHE A 71 -0.49 -3.03 9.29
CA PHE A 71 -0.43 -1.68 9.84
C PHE A 71 -1.80 -1.19 10.26
N PHE A 72 -1.82 -0.24 11.20
CA PHE A 72 -3.06 0.36 11.69
C PHE A 72 -3.60 1.42 10.73
N ASP A 73 -2.75 2.16 10.05
CA ASP A 73 -3.19 3.21 9.13
C ASP A 73 -2.23 3.39 7.95
N ILE A 74 -2.67 4.22 7.00
CA ILE A 74 -1.94 4.46 5.76
C ILE A 74 -0.61 5.20 6.01
N GLU A 75 -0.57 6.13 6.95
CA GLU A 75 0.66 6.85 7.24
C GLU A 75 1.78 5.91 7.67
N GLU A 76 1.46 4.94 8.52
CA GLU A 76 2.43 3.95 8.95
C GLU A 76 2.97 3.13 7.77
N VAL A 77 2.09 2.74 6.84
CA VAL A 77 2.48 2.00 5.64
C VAL A 77 3.48 2.82 4.82
N LEU A 78 3.13 4.08 4.56
CA LEU A 78 3.95 4.95 3.73
C LEU A 78 5.29 5.27 4.40
N ASP A 79 5.30 5.48 5.71
CA ASP A 79 6.56 5.68 6.44
C ASP A 79 7.47 4.46 6.32
N TYR A 80 6.88 3.28 6.28
CA TYR A 80 7.65 2.04 6.13
C TYR A 80 8.26 1.90 4.72
N ILE A 81 7.47 2.16 3.67
CA ILE A 81 7.92 1.90 2.30
C ILE A 81 8.71 3.06 1.68
N MET A 82 8.55 4.28 2.21
CA MET A 82 9.24 5.46 1.68
C MET A 82 10.57 5.73 2.39
N ASP A 83 10.86 5.02 3.43
CA ASP A 83 12.11 5.18 4.18
C ASP A 83 13.30 4.57 3.46
#